data_f542a362d63954d6670287d8d54dea37
#
_entry.id   f542a362d63954d6670287d8d54dea37
#
_cell.length_a   1.000
_cell.length_b   1.000
_cell.length_c   1.000
_cell.angle_alpha   90.00
_cell.angle_beta   90.00
_cell.angle_gamma   90.00
#
_symmetry.space_group_name_H-M   'P 1'
#
loop_
_entity.id
_entity.type
_entity.pdbx_description
1 polymer ?
#
loop_
_entity_poly.entity_id
_entity_poly.type
_entity_poly.pdbx_seq_one_letter_code
_entity_poly.pdbx_strand_id
1 'polypeptide(L)'
;MNKSYWGLWSLLFVALMLFGILSYWQDGFGVGGLNFKTASFARDLGLVSDGTAQVKKTTETDEKQSSELWRAPMDTTAKNILFIGDSMLEGLAPRLAAYCDKNGHTLVEVIWYSSSTLCWGESGRLTELINKYHPDYIFVCLGANELYVPDIKRARRPFVRKLLAEIGDIPYVWIGPPNWDKDTGINDLLKQELDKGCFYFSANDEFERSRDGAHPKRSSAHKWMDRVVKWMETEGAHPIRLSRPADGISRATHIVIYQPPK
;
A
#
# COMPACT_ATOMS: atom_id res chain seq x y z
N MET A 1 -33.71 35.67 -29.88
CA MET A 1 -32.92 34.54 -29.30
C MET A 1 -31.66 35.15 -28.68
N ASN A 2 -31.25 34.72 -27.50
CA ASN A 2 -30.03 35.04 -26.70
C ASN A 2 -30.20 35.98 -25.48
N LYS A 3 -31.20 35.73 -24.65
CA LYS A 3 -31.22 36.35 -23.29
C LYS A 3 -30.82 35.36 -22.15
N SER A 4 -30.59 34.08 -22.48
CA SER A 4 -30.39 33.03 -21.43
C SER A 4 -28.93 32.82 -20.99
N TYR A 5 -27.95 33.25 -21.76
CA TYR A 5 -26.54 32.96 -21.43
C TYR A 5 -25.86 34.00 -20.53
N TRP A 6 -26.39 35.22 -20.48
CA TRP A 6 -25.83 36.32 -19.64
C TRP A 6 -25.90 35.99 -18.15
N GLY A 7 -26.97 35.31 -17.70
CA GLY A 7 -27.09 34.87 -16.33
C GLY A 7 -26.07 33.77 -15.97
N LEU A 8 -25.77 32.86 -16.90
CA LEU A 8 -24.80 31.80 -16.72
C LEU A 8 -23.37 32.36 -16.63
N TRP A 9 -23.02 33.31 -17.49
CA TRP A 9 -21.72 33.97 -17.50
C TRP A 9 -21.48 34.83 -16.27
N SER A 10 -22.54 35.55 -15.78
CA SER A 10 -22.42 36.30 -14.53
C SER A 10 -22.25 35.41 -13.32
N LEU A 11 -22.90 34.25 -13.28
CA LEU A 11 -22.76 33.27 -12.20
C LEU A 11 -21.36 32.65 -12.19
N LEU A 12 -20.83 32.32 -13.36
CA LEU A 12 -19.45 31.82 -13.51
C LEU A 12 -18.42 32.86 -13.07
N PHE A 13 -18.64 34.16 -13.45
CA PHE A 13 -17.75 35.25 -13.06
C PHE A 13 -17.76 35.49 -11.55
N VAL A 14 -18.93 35.44 -10.90
CA VAL A 14 -19.06 35.56 -9.44
C VAL A 14 -18.39 34.40 -8.75
N ALA A 15 -18.53 33.15 -9.25
CA ALA A 15 -17.87 31.97 -8.71
C ALA A 15 -16.33 32.06 -8.82
N LEU A 16 -15.81 32.56 -9.95
CA LEU A 16 -14.38 32.77 -10.14
C LEU A 16 -13.82 33.87 -9.24
N MET A 17 -14.58 34.97 -9.06
CA MET A 17 -14.22 36.06 -8.14
C MET A 17 -14.20 35.56 -6.67
N LEU A 18 -15.23 34.83 -6.26
CA LEU A 18 -15.25 34.18 -4.92
C LEU A 18 -14.12 33.22 -4.73
N PHE A 19 -13.80 32.40 -5.74
CA PHE A 19 -12.66 31.49 -5.70
C PHE A 19 -11.33 32.26 -5.61
N GLY A 20 -11.17 33.35 -6.34
CA GLY A 20 -10.00 34.22 -6.25
C GLY A 20 -9.84 34.87 -4.87
N ILE A 21 -10.93 35.36 -4.26
CA ILE A 21 -10.92 35.96 -2.91
C ILE A 21 -10.58 34.90 -1.85
N LEU A 22 -11.17 33.71 -1.95
CA LEU A 22 -10.89 32.61 -1.04
C LEU A 22 -9.47 32.08 -1.17
N SER A 23 -8.89 32.11 -2.38
CA SER A 23 -7.49 31.76 -2.63
C SER A 23 -6.48 32.78 -2.10
N TYR A 24 -6.89 34.01 -1.89
CA TYR A 24 -6.06 35.09 -1.35
C TYR A 24 -5.97 35.07 0.19
N TRP A 25 -6.91 34.40 0.87
CA TRP A 25 -6.88 34.28 2.33
C TRP A 25 -5.83 33.22 2.75
N GLN A 26 -4.77 33.67 3.42
CA GLN A 26 -3.63 32.84 3.80
C GLN A 26 -3.93 31.86 4.95
N ASP A 27 -4.95 32.17 5.75
CA ASP A 27 -5.36 31.32 6.87
C ASP A 27 -6.61 30.53 6.47
N GLY A 28 -6.51 29.18 6.53
CA GLY A 28 -7.66 28.32 6.25
C GLY A 28 -8.90 28.73 7.04
N PHE A 29 -10.07 28.54 6.49
CA PHE A 29 -11.33 28.89 7.16
C PHE A 29 -12.18 27.65 7.42
N GLY A 30 -12.91 27.66 8.53
CA GLY A 30 -13.80 26.58 8.94
C GLY A 30 -15.26 27.01 8.89
N VAL A 31 -16.13 26.19 8.31
CA VAL A 31 -17.58 26.37 8.34
C VAL A 31 -18.23 25.05 8.76
N GLY A 32 -18.99 25.07 9.85
CA GLY A 32 -19.79 23.92 10.27
C GLY A 32 -19.00 22.66 10.61
N GLY A 33 -17.74 22.79 11.14
CA GLY A 33 -16.88 21.66 11.48
C GLY A 33 -16.00 21.13 10.34
N LEU A 34 -16.08 21.72 9.14
CA LEU A 34 -15.20 21.42 8.01
C LEU A 34 -14.09 22.48 7.92
N ASN A 35 -12.84 22.04 7.90
CA ASN A 35 -11.68 22.91 7.72
C ASN A 35 -11.21 22.88 6.27
N PHE A 36 -11.21 24.03 5.60
CA PHE A 36 -10.73 24.19 4.24
C PHE A 36 -9.31 24.76 4.27
N LYS A 37 -8.35 24.05 3.66
CA LYS A 37 -6.99 24.55 3.44
C LYS A 37 -6.98 25.40 2.16
N THR A 38 -6.26 26.53 2.21
CA THR A 38 -6.05 27.35 1.02
C THR A 38 -5.16 26.65 0.01
N ALA A 39 -5.50 26.72 -1.29
CA ALA A 39 -4.66 26.21 -2.35
C ALA A 39 -3.42 27.11 -2.54
N SER A 40 -2.25 26.52 -2.80
CA SER A 40 -0.98 27.23 -3.02
C SER A 40 -0.91 28.05 -4.33
N PHE A 41 -1.98 28.07 -5.09
CA PHE A 41 -2.10 28.64 -6.44
C PHE A 41 -1.62 30.09 -6.58
N ALA A 42 -1.91 30.96 -5.60
CA ALA A 42 -1.49 32.37 -5.66
C ALA A 42 0.02 32.53 -5.46
N ARG A 43 0.66 31.60 -4.76
CA ARG A 43 2.11 31.55 -4.54
C ARG A 43 2.82 31.03 -5.78
N ASP A 44 2.27 30.02 -6.45
CA ASP A 44 2.83 29.38 -7.65
C ASP A 44 2.77 30.32 -8.87
N LEU A 45 1.85 31.30 -8.88
CA LEU A 45 1.73 32.35 -9.90
C LEU A 45 2.56 33.62 -9.62
N GLY A 46 3.31 33.67 -8.51
CA GLY A 46 4.15 34.83 -8.18
C GLY A 46 3.38 36.11 -7.85
N LEU A 47 2.08 36.01 -7.50
CA LEU A 47 1.20 37.14 -7.21
C LEU A 47 1.35 37.69 -5.77
N VAL A 48 2.13 37.01 -4.92
CA VAL A 48 2.42 37.45 -3.55
C VAL A 48 3.94 37.51 -3.39
N SER A 49 4.48 38.72 -3.18
CA SER A 49 5.91 38.92 -2.89
C SER A 49 6.20 38.58 -1.44
N ASP A 50 7.21 37.76 -1.19
CA ASP A 50 7.72 37.42 0.13
C ASP A 50 8.31 38.66 0.83
N GLY A 51 7.53 39.28 1.70
CA GLY A 51 8.06 40.16 2.73
C GLY A 51 8.27 39.36 4.01
N THR A 52 9.44 38.78 4.17
CA THR A 52 10.22 38.61 5.42
C THR A 52 11.16 37.41 5.31
N ALA A 53 12.40 37.70 5.04
CA ALA A 53 13.52 36.77 5.20
C ALA A 53 13.88 36.62 6.67
N GLN A 54 13.19 35.73 7.43
CA GLN A 54 13.70 35.22 8.75
C GLN A 54 12.98 33.97 9.28
N VAL A 55 12.30 33.13 8.46
CA VAL A 55 11.69 31.88 8.93
C VAL A 55 12.13 30.66 8.10
N LYS A 56 13.36 30.64 7.64
CA LYS A 56 13.84 29.53 6.77
C LYS A 56 14.54 28.38 7.50
N LYS A 57 14.57 28.40 8.85
CA LYS A 57 15.25 27.34 9.62
C LYS A 57 14.32 26.45 10.46
N THR A 58 13.06 26.84 10.63
CA THR A 58 12.09 26.07 11.45
C THR A 58 11.21 25.16 10.58
N THR A 59 10.99 25.51 9.31
CA THR A 59 10.08 24.79 8.42
C THR A 59 10.65 23.45 7.90
N GLU A 60 11.96 23.37 7.68
CA GLU A 60 12.62 22.11 7.25
C GLU A 60 12.67 21.06 8.38
N THR A 61 12.69 21.51 9.64
CA THR A 61 12.67 20.60 10.79
C THR A 61 11.26 20.08 11.05
N ASP A 62 10.24 20.92 10.89
CA ASP A 62 8.84 20.55 11.10
C ASP A 62 8.28 19.69 9.96
N GLU A 63 8.67 19.94 8.71
CA GLU A 63 8.32 19.05 7.58
C GLU A 63 9.01 17.69 7.69
N LYS A 64 10.26 17.65 8.16
CA LYS A 64 10.98 16.40 8.38
C LYS A 64 10.40 15.64 9.58
N GLN A 65 9.97 16.32 10.62
CA GLN A 65 9.36 15.75 11.82
C GLN A 65 7.90 15.32 11.56
N SER A 66 7.13 16.02 10.74
CA SER A 66 5.80 15.60 10.31
C SER A 66 5.84 14.49 9.25
N SER A 67 6.93 14.38 8.47
CA SER A 67 7.13 13.29 7.52
C SER A 67 7.53 11.96 8.18
N GLU A 68 8.02 11.98 9.43
CA GLU A 68 8.41 10.78 10.19
C GLU A 68 7.30 10.20 11.08
N LEU A 69 6.24 10.96 11.37
CA LEU A 69 5.13 10.54 12.25
C LEU A 69 4.28 9.37 11.72
N TRP A 70 4.33 9.07 10.41
CA TRP A 70 3.57 7.96 9.80
C TRP A 70 4.27 6.60 9.93
N ARG A 71 5.56 6.58 10.28
CA ARG A 71 6.37 5.38 10.39
C ARG A 71 6.61 5.04 11.85
N ALA A 72 6.26 3.81 12.23
CA ALA A 72 6.56 3.31 13.56
C ALA A 72 8.08 3.09 13.76
N PRO A 73 8.59 3.15 14.99
CA PRO A 73 9.94 2.69 15.27
C PRO A 73 10.10 1.19 14.96
N MET A 74 11.35 0.76 14.71
CA MET A 74 11.67 -0.66 14.49
C MET A 74 11.20 -1.51 15.67
N ASP A 75 10.28 -2.44 15.43
CA ASP A 75 9.88 -3.40 16.45
C ASP A 75 10.85 -4.59 16.47
N THR A 76 11.47 -4.83 17.60
CA THR A 76 12.46 -5.89 17.80
C THR A 76 11.90 -7.12 18.53
N THR A 77 10.63 -7.11 18.91
CA THR A 77 9.98 -8.23 19.59
C THR A 77 9.69 -9.40 18.63
N ALA A 78 9.62 -10.59 19.16
CA ALA A 78 9.19 -11.75 18.38
C ALA A 78 7.75 -11.55 17.89
N LYS A 79 7.46 -11.96 16.67
CA LYS A 79 6.15 -11.82 16.02
C LYS A 79 5.58 -13.15 15.61
N ASN A 80 4.27 -13.27 15.72
CA ASN A 80 3.50 -14.31 15.04
C ASN A 80 3.01 -13.74 13.71
N ILE A 81 3.62 -14.18 12.61
CA ILE A 81 3.42 -13.62 11.27
C ILE A 81 2.45 -14.49 10.49
N LEU A 82 1.40 -13.88 9.93
CA LEU A 82 0.51 -14.50 8.96
C LEU A 82 0.86 -14.00 7.55
N PHE A 83 1.19 -14.92 6.63
CA PHE A 83 1.45 -14.60 5.23
C PHE A 83 0.41 -15.25 4.34
N ILE A 84 -0.47 -14.45 3.77
CA ILE A 84 -1.55 -14.89 2.87
C ILE A 84 -1.28 -14.48 1.43
N GLY A 85 -1.74 -15.28 0.49
CA GLY A 85 -1.66 -14.91 -0.93
C GLY A 85 -2.05 -16.03 -1.89
N ASP A 86 -1.70 -15.81 -3.14
CA ASP A 86 -1.85 -16.75 -4.24
C ASP A 86 -0.59 -17.62 -4.42
N SER A 87 -0.44 -18.25 -5.59
CA SER A 87 0.69 -19.12 -5.92
C SER A 87 2.07 -18.44 -5.89
N MET A 88 2.14 -17.10 -5.88
CA MET A 88 3.41 -16.37 -5.77
C MET A 88 4.11 -16.63 -4.42
N LEU A 89 3.34 -17.04 -3.39
CA LEU A 89 3.89 -17.39 -2.08
C LEU A 89 4.85 -18.56 -2.12
N GLU A 90 4.67 -19.52 -3.03
CA GLU A 90 5.61 -20.67 -3.14
C GLU A 90 7.08 -20.25 -3.26
N GLY A 91 7.30 -19.10 -3.89
CA GLY A 91 8.65 -18.54 -4.03
C GLY A 91 9.08 -17.65 -2.87
N LEU A 92 8.14 -16.90 -2.28
CA LEU A 92 8.41 -15.88 -1.25
C LEU A 92 8.48 -16.48 0.16
N ALA A 93 7.52 -17.33 0.51
CA ALA A 93 7.34 -17.81 1.88
C ALA A 93 8.53 -18.60 2.41
N PRO A 94 9.21 -19.48 1.64
CA PRO A 94 10.39 -20.18 2.14
C PRO A 94 11.55 -19.24 2.52
N ARG A 95 11.69 -18.11 1.81
CA ARG A 95 12.71 -17.12 2.14
C ARG A 95 12.30 -16.28 3.36
N LEU A 96 11.04 -15.89 3.48
CA LEU A 96 10.53 -15.21 4.67
C LEU A 96 10.64 -16.12 5.90
N ALA A 97 10.37 -17.44 5.78
CA ALA A 97 10.55 -18.40 6.85
C ALA A 97 11.99 -18.42 7.38
N ALA A 98 13.00 -18.33 6.50
CA ALA A 98 14.39 -18.24 6.92
C ALA A 98 14.68 -16.93 7.69
N TYR A 99 14.05 -15.81 7.32
CA TYR A 99 14.12 -14.58 8.11
C TYR A 99 13.44 -14.74 9.48
N CYS A 100 12.29 -15.42 9.52
CA CYS A 100 11.57 -15.67 10.77
C CYS A 100 12.40 -16.50 11.73
N ASP A 101 12.96 -17.62 11.28
CA ASP A 101 13.82 -18.49 12.08
C ASP A 101 15.03 -17.73 12.65
N LYS A 102 15.68 -16.93 11.80
CA LYS A 102 16.85 -16.13 12.22
C LYS A 102 16.52 -15.12 13.32
N ASN A 103 15.30 -14.59 13.33
CA ASN A 103 14.91 -13.48 14.21
C ASN A 103 13.94 -13.89 15.32
N GLY A 104 13.61 -15.18 15.44
CA GLY A 104 12.75 -15.70 16.50
C GLY A 104 11.26 -15.41 16.27
N HIS A 105 10.84 -15.19 15.03
CA HIS A 105 9.42 -15.07 14.66
C HIS A 105 8.83 -16.43 14.30
N THR A 106 7.53 -16.58 14.43
CA THR A 106 6.77 -17.69 13.86
C THR A 106 6.12 -17.27 12.55
N LEU A 107 5.94 -18.21 11.62
CA LEU A 107 5.31 -17.96 10.32
C LEU A 107 4.18 -18.94 10.07
N VAL A 108 2.98 -18.40 9.80
CA VAL A 108 1.85 -19.13 9.23
C VAL A 108 1.75 -18.74 7.76
N GLU A 109 2.03 -19.68 6.87
CA GLU A 109 1.91 -19.53 5.42
C GLU A 109 0.56 -20.05 4.96
N VAL A 110 -0.18 -19.23 4.21
CA VAL A 110 -1.48 -19.60 3.64
C VAL A 110 -1.50 -19.34 2.15
N ILE A 111 -1.34 -20.38 1.37
CA ILE A 111 -1.44 -20.31 -0.10
C ILE A 111 -2.85 -20.68 -0.51
N TRP A 112 -3.48 -19.81 -1.28
CA TRP A 112 -4.72 -20.12 -1.99
C TRP A 112 -4.48 -20.01 -3.49
N TYR A 113 -4.26 -21.16 -4.14
CA TYR A 113 -3.95 -21.21 -5.57
C TYR A 113 -5.01 -20.52 -6.41
N SER A 114 -4.55 -19.77 -7.42
CA SER A 114 -5.41 -19.02 -8.35
C SER A 114 -6.38 -18.03 -7.68
N SER A 115 -6.15 -17.70 -6.42
CA SER A 115 -6.98 -16.72 -5.72
C SER A 115 -6.69 -15.28 -6.16
N SER A 116 -7.60 -14.40 -5.83
CA SER A 116 -7.58 -12.98 -6.14
C SER A 116 -8.08 -12.17 -4.94
N THR A 117 -8.00 -10.87 -5.00
CA THR A 117 -8.60 -10.00 -3.97
C THR A 117 -10.11 -10.23 -3.84
N LEU A 118 -10.80 -10.57 -4.95
CA LEU A 118 -12.20 -10.98 -4.94
C LEU A 118 -12.42 -12.23 -4.08
N CYS A 119 -11.66 -13.32 -4.35
CA CYS A 119 -11.81 -14.58 -3.63
C CYS A 119 -11.61 -14.41 -2.13
N TRP A 120 -10.54 -13.73 -1.76
CA TRP A 120 -10.23 -13.45 -0.37
C TRP A 120 -11.27 -12.54 0.28
N GLY A 121 -11.63 -11.43 -0.38
CA GLY A 121 -12.59 -10.47 0.16
C GLY A 121 -14.00 -11.02 0.30
N GLU A 122 -14.43 -11.99 -0.50
CA GLU A 122 -15.76 -12.61 -0.37
C GLU A 122 -15.81 -13.73 0.66
N SER A 123 -14.71 -14.42 0.89
CA SER A 123 -14.71 -15.68 1.64
C SER A 123 -14.79 -15.54 3.15
N GLY A 124 -14.36 -14.42 3.74
CA GLY A 124 -14.20 -14.26 5.20
C GLY A 124 -13.05 -15.10 5.80
N ARG A 125 -12.25 -15.79 4.95
CA ARG A 125 -11.14 -16.65 5.39
C ARG A 125 -10.06 -15.91 6.15
N LEU A 126 -9.82 -14.65 5.81
CA LEU A 126 -8.82 -13.85 6.51
C LEU A 126 -9.22 -13.65 7.98
N THR A 127 -10.48 -13.32 8.24
CA THR A 127 -11.03 -13.23 9.61
C THR A 127 -10.90 -14.56 10.37
N GLU A 128 -11.19 -15.70 9.72
CA GLU A 128 -11.04 -17.03 10.32
C GLU A 128 -9.59 -17.32 10.71
N LEU A 129 -8.64 -16.96 9.81
CA LEU A 129 -7.21 -17.15 10.03
C LEU A 129 -6.67 -16.24 11.14
N ILE A 130 -7.10 -14.97 11.17
CA ILE A 130 -6.74 -14.03 12.24
C ILE A 130 -7.22 -14.56 13.59
N ASN A 131 -8.46 -15.01 13.67
CA ASN A 131 -9.04 -15.56 14.91
C ASN A 131 -8.37 -16.87 15.35
N LYS A 132 -7.87 -17.66 14.39
CA LYS A 132 -7.22 -18.93 14.68
C LYS A 132 -5.77 -18.80 15.11
N TYR A 133 -5.02 -17.92 14.46
CA TYR A 133 -3.57 -17.85 14.62
C TYR A 133 -3.11 -16.63 15.41
N HIS A 134 -4.00 -15.65 15.68
CA HIS A 134 -3.73 -14.42 16.43
C HIS A 134 -2.41 -13.72 15.98
N PRO A 135 -2.29 -13.35 14.70
CA PRO A 135 -1.06 -12.76 14.19
C PRO A 135 -0.82 -11.36 14.77
N ASP A 136 0.46 -11.05 15.01
CA ASP A 136 0.94 -9.70 15.37
C ASP A 136 1.33 -8.90 14.13
N TYR A 137 1.45 -9.56 12.98
CA TYR A 137 1.85 -8.96 11.72
C TYR A 137 1.30 -9.75 10.53
N ILE A 138 0.85 -9.05 9.49
CA ILE A 138 0.28 -9.69 8.30
C ILE A 138 1.08 -9.31 7.05
N PHE A 139 1.52 -10.31 6.28
CA PHE A 139 1.97 -10.14 4.90
C PHE A 139 0.86 -10.57 3.96
N VAL A 140 0.62 -9.78 2.91
CA VAL A 140 -0.32 -10.08 1.84
C VAL A 140 0.42 -10.07 0.51
N CYS A 141 0.26 -11.10 -0.33
CA CYS A 141 0.74 -11.09 -1.71
C CYS A 141 -0.40 -11.50 -2.64
N LEU A 142 -1.10 -10.51 -3.18
CA LEU A 142 -2.25 -10.68 -4.08
C LEU A 142 -2.21 -9.66 -5.20
N GLY A 143 -2.87 -10.01 -6.31
CA GLY A 143 -3.01 -9.15 -7.49
C GLY A 143 -2.43 -9.77 -8.76
N ALA A 144 -1.60 -10.82 -8.67
CA ALA A 144 -0.98 -11.44 -9.84
C ALA A 144 -2.00 -12.09 -10.79
N ASN A 145 -3.11 -12.60 -10.26
CA ASN A 145 -4.21 -13.18 -11.02
C ASN A 145 -5.24 -12.15 -11.49
N GLU A 146 -4.94 -10.86 -11.38
CA GLU A 146 -5.88 -9.77 -11.67
C GLU A 146 -5.33 -8.74 -12.66
N LEU A 147 -4.11 -8.94 -13.17
CA LEU A 147 -3.44 -7.99 -14.07
C LEU A 147 -4.28 -7.66 -15.31
N TYR A 148 -5.09 -8.59 -15.81
CA TYR A 148 -5.87 -8.48 -17.02
C TYR A 148 -7.37 -8.17 -16.81
N VAL A 149 -7.80 -7.93 -15.58
CA VAL A 149 -9.23 -7.68 -15.28
C VAL A 149 -9.65 -6.32 -15.80
N PRO A 150 -10.68 -6.21 -16.67
CA PRO A 150 -11.17 -4.91 -17.14
C PRO A 150 -11.74 -4.07 -15.99
N ASP A 151 -11.59 -2.75 -16.08
CA ASP A 151 -12.09 -1.80 -15.07
C ASP A 151 -11.76 -2.23 -13.62
N ILE A 152 -10.54 -2.69 -13.45
CA ILE A 152 -10.03 -3.34 -12.24
C ILE A 152 -10.31 -2.52 -10.96
N LYS A 153 -10.18 -1.18 -11.05
CA LYS A 153 -10.39 -0.31 -9.89
C LYS A 153 -11.84 -0.40 -9.37
N ARG A 154 -12.82 -0.38 -10.26
CA ARG A 154 -14.22 -0.56 -9.88
C ARG A 154 -14.52 -1.99 -9.44
N ALA A 155 -13.97 -2.96 -10.17
CA ALA A 155 -14.25 -4.38 -9.97
C ALA A 155 -13.62 -4.94 -8.68
N ARG A 156 -12.52 -4.35 -8.18
CA ARG A 156 -11.74 -4.94 -7.06
C ARG A 156 -11.64 -4.05 -5.82
N ARG A 157 -11.85 -2.74 -5.93
CA ARG A 157 -11.82 -1.82 -4.77
C ARG A 157 -12.66 -2.28 -3.56
N PRO A 158 -13.91 -2.77 -3.72
CA PRO A 158 -14.69 -3.23 -2.56
C PRO A 158 -14.02 -4.37 -1.80
N PHE A 159 -13.35 -5.28 -2.50
CA PHE A 159 -12.71 -6.45 -1.91
C PHE A 159 -11.38 -6.10 -1.24
N VAL A 160 -10.59 -5.23 -1.85
CA VAL A 160 -9.39 -4.67 -1.19
C VAL A 160 -9.77 -3.97 0.11
N ARG A 161 -10.78 -3.12 0.09
CA ARG A 161 -11.28 -2.43 1.31
C ARG A 161 -11.81 -3.39 2.36
N LYS A 162 -12.48 -4.46 1.93
CA LYS A 162 -12.96 -5.47 2.86
C LYS A 162 -11.81 -6.23 3.52
N LEU A 163 -10.78 -6.59 2.77
CA LEU A 163 -9.57 -7.19 3.32
C LEU A 163 -8.88 -6.25 4.32
N LEU A 164 -8.78 -4.97 4.01
CA LEU A 164 -8.22 -3.97 4.94
C LEU A 164 -9.06 -3.86 6.22
N ALA A 165 -10.39 -3.90 6.10
CA ALA A 165 -11.29 -3.90 7.26
C ALA A 165 -11.14 -5.19 8.11
N GLU A 166 -10.88 -6.35 7.49
CA GLU A 166 -10.60 -7.60 8.20
C GLU A 166 -9.22 -7.58 8.90
N ILE A 167 -8.20 -6.96 8.28
CA ILE A 167 -6.88 -6.73 8.89
C ILE A 167 -7.00 -5.82 10.12
N GLY A 168 -7.84 -4.78 10.05
CA GLY A 168 -8.05 -3.83 11.13
C GLY A 168 -6.76 -3.11 11.52
N ASP A 169 -6.45 -3.07 12.81
CA ASP A 169 -5.28 -2.38 13.36
C ASP A 169 -4.00 -3.24 13.38
N ILE A 170 -4.04 -4.46 12.84
CA ILE A 170 -2.87 -5.32 12.79
C ILE A 170 -1.86 -4.74 11.78
N PRO A 171 -0.59 -4.50 12.18
CA PRO A 171 0.45 -4.07 11.26
C PRO A 171 0.58 -5.01 10.06
N TYR A 172 0.68 -4.44 8.86
CA TYR A 172 0.72 -5.25 7.65
C TYR A 172 1.65 -4.67 6.59
N VAL A 173 2.00 -5.52 5.63
CA VAL A 173 2.59 -5.14 4.35
C VAL A 173 1.92 -5.90 3.21
N TRP A 174 1.57 -5.20 2.15
CA TRP A 174 1.07 -5.78 0.91
C TRP A 174 2.16 -5.77 -0.15
N ILE A 175 2.56 -6.94 -0.58
CA ILE A 175 3.52 -7.14 -1.67
C ILE A 175 2.73 -7.14 -2.97
N GLY A 176 2.91 -6.13 -3.80
CA GLY A 176 2.24 -6.02 -5.09
C GLY A 176 2.66 -7.12 -6.07
N PRO A 177 1.86 -7.38 -7.10
CA PRO A 177 2.17 -8.40 -8.08
C PRO A 177 3.46 -8.09 -8.85
N PRO A 178 4.26 -9.14 -9.17
CA PRO A 178 5.42 -9.01 -10.02
C PRO A 178 4.99 -9.05 -11.48
N ASN A 179 4.42 -8.01 -12.02
CA ASN A 179 3.75 -7.96 -13.32
C ASN A 179 4.33 -8.93 -14.36
N TRP A 180 3.64 -10.03 -14.59
CA TRP A 180 3.97 -11.02 -15.62
C TRP A 180 3.19 -10.78 -16.93
N ASP A 181 2.20 -9.92 -16.89
CA ASP A 181 1.39 -9.44 -17.99
C ASP A 181 1.13 -7.94 -17.80
N LYS A 182 0.49 -7.31 -18.79
CA LYS A 182 0.12 -5.90 -18.76
C LYS A 182 -0.87 -5.64 -17.64
N ASP A 183 -0.50 -4.78 -16.73
CA ASP A 183 -1.37 -4.35 -15.62
C ASP A 183 -2.50 -3.45 -16.13
N THR A 184 -3.74 -3.84 -15.89
CA THR A 184 -4.94 -3.03 -16.16
C THR A 184 -5.24 -2.02 -15.04
N GLY A 185 -4.40 -1.95 -14.00
CA GLY A 185 -4.45 -0.96 -12.93
C GLY A 185 -4.62 -1.52 -11.52
N ILE A 186 -4.29 -2.82 -11.28
CA ILE A 186 -4.32 -3.38 -9.92
C ILE A 186 -3.29 -2.71 -9.00
N ASN A 187 -2.06 -2.48 -9.50
CA ASN A 187 -1.05 -1.78 -8.73
C ASN A 187 -1.46 -0.34 -8.38
N ASP A 188 -2.09 0.36 -9.32
CA ASP A 188 -2.64 1.69 -9.07
C ASP A 188 -3.76 1.67 -8.04
N LEU A 189 -4.61 0.64 -8.06
CA LEU A 189 -5.66 0.46 -7.06
C LEU A 189 -5.05 0.26 -5.68
N LEU A 190 -4.10 -0.68 -5.55
CA LEU A 190 -3.42 -0.95 -4.29
C LEU A 190 -2.72 0.29 -3.74
N LYS A 191 -2.02 1.05 -4.60
CA LYS A 191 -1.39 2.31 -4.20
C LYS A 191 -2.37 3.37 -3.70
N GLN A 192 -3.63 3.35 -4.18
CA GLN A 192 -4.67 4.29 -3.76
C GLN A 192 -5.37 3.89 -2.46
N GLU A 193 -5.48 2.60 -2.18
CA GLU A 193 -6.27 2.08 -1.06
C GLU A 193 -5.42 1.73 0.17
N LEU A 194 -4.13 1.43 -0.03
CA LEU A 194 -3.24 1.04 1.05
C LEU A 194 -2.57 2.25 1.70
N ASP A 195 -2.32 2.16 3.00
CA ASP A 195 -1.67 3.22 3.74
C ASP A 195 -0.23 3.43 3.29
N LYS A 196 0.27 4.64 3.50
CA LYS A 196 1.65 5.00 3.20
C LYS A 196 2.62 4.06 3.94
N GLY A 197 3.55 3.47 3.19
CA GLY A 197 4.53 2.52 3.74
C GLY A 197 3.99 1.11 4.01
N CYS A 198 2.76 0.79 3.58
CA CYS A 198 2.18 -0.55 3.67
C CYS A 198 2.16 -1.30 2.31
N PHE A 199 2.63 -0.67 1.24
CA PHE A 199 2.62 -1.24 -0.11
C PHE A 199 4.01 -1.31 -0.73
N TYR A 200 4.53 -2.53 -0.93
CA TYR A 200 5.73 -2.78 -1.71
C TYR A 200 5.38 -2.94 -3.20
N PHE A 201 5.86 -2.03 -4.03
CA PHE A 201 5.58 -2.01 -5.47
C PHE A 201 6.54 -2.89 -6.25
N SER A 202 6.16 -4.13 -6.51
CA SER A 202 7.00 -5.13 -7.18
C SER A 202 7.07 -5.00 -8.70
N ALA A 203 6.21 -4.18 -9.31
CA ALA A 203 6.12 -4.10 -10.77
C ALA A 203 7.40 -3.57 -11.45
N ASN A 204 8.24 -2.84 -10.71
CA ASN A 204 9.53 -2.35 -11.20
C ASN A 204 10.68 -3.35 -11.01
N ASP A 205 10.43 -4.46 -10.31
CA ASP A 205 11.43 -5.48 -10.07
C ASP A 205 11.64 -6.36 -11.31
N GLU A 206 12.89 -6.71 -11.58
CA GLU A 206 13.23 -7.67 -12.62
C GLU A 206 13.19 -9.11 -12.08
N PHE A 207 12.56 -10.00 -12.84
CA PHE A 207 12.40 -11.40 -12.49
C PHE A 207 12.83 -12.32 -13.61
N GLU A 208 13.72 -13.26 -13.31
CA GLU A 208 13.83 -14.47 -14.11
C GLU A 208 12.59 -15.34 -13.84
N ARG A 209 11.88 -15.70 -14.91
CA ARG A 209 10.62 -16.43 -14.79
C ARG A 209 10.77 -17.92 -15.07
N SER A 210 9.88 -18.71 -14.48
CA SER A 210 9.69 -20.12 -14.74
C SER A 210 9.17 -20.34 -16.16
N ARG A 211 9.04 -21.62 -16.58
CA ARG A 211 8.60 -21.97 -17.94
C ARG A 211 7.19 -21.48 -18.27
N ASP A 212 6.36 -21.23 -17.28
CA ASP A 212 4.99 -20.69 -17.44
C ASP A 212 4.96 -19.20 -17.77
N GLY A 213 6.09 -18.51 -17.71
CA GLY A 213 6.19 -17.07 -17.97
C GLY A 213 5.60 -16.17 -16.89
N ALA A 214 4.89 -16.71 -15.91
CA ALA A 214 4.20 -15.96 -14.88
C ALA A 214 4.97 -15.95 -13.54
N HIS A 215 5.33 -17.11 -13.02
CA HIS A 215 6.00 -17.22 -11.73
C HIS A 215 7.49 -16.88 -11.82
N PRO A 216 8.04 -16.10 -10.88
CA PRO A 216 9.47 -15.95 -10.73
C PRO A 216 10.14 -17.29 -10.45
N LYS A 217 11.33 -17.55 -11.02
CA LYS A 217 12.16 -18.69 -10.58
C LYS A 217 12.46 -18.55 -9.09
N ARG A 218 12.67 -19.67 -8.42
CA ARG A 218 12.91 -19.70 -6.95
C ARG A 218 14.02 -18.74 -6.52
N SER A 219 15.15 -18.70 -7.21
CA SER A 219 16.25 -17.78 -6.91
C SER A 219 15.83 -16.30 -7.05
N SER A 220 15.00 -16.00 -8.03
CA SER A 220 14.47 -14.65 -8.27
C SER A 220 13.45 -14.24 -7.21
N ALA A 221 12.60 -15.18 -6.79
CA ALA A 221 11.63 -14.98 -5.70
C ALA A 221 12.32 -14.76 -4.34
N HIS A 222 13.43 -15.46 -4.07
CA HIS A 222 14.22 -15.20 -2.85
C HIS A 222 14.80 -13.78 -2.85
N LYS A 223 15.37 -13.33 -3.96
CA LYS A 223 15.86 -11.96 -4.10
C LYS A 223 14.73 -10.93 -3.98
N TRP A 224 13.54 -11.28 -4.45
CA TRP A 224 12.34 -10.45 -4.28
C TRP A 224 12.01 -10.28 -2.80
N MET A 225 11.93 -11.36 -2.03
CA MET A 225 11.71 -11.27 -0.59
C MET A 225 12.80 -10.47 0.14
N ASP A 226 14.07 -10.65 -0.26
CA ASP A 226 15.17 -9.85 0.29
C ASP A 226 14.98 -8.34 0.02
N ARG A 227 14.45 -7.95 -1.16
CA ARG A 227 14.13 -6.55 -1.47
C ARG A 227 12.94 -6.03 -0.65
N VAL A 228 11.89 -6.85 -0.49
CA VAL A 228 10.74 -6.52 0.36
C VAL A 228 11.20 -6.22 1.78
N VAL A 229 12.00 -7.11 2.37
CA VAL A 229 12.52 -6.93 3.74
C VAL A 229 13.37 -5.66 3.84
N LYS A 230 14.25 -5.40 2.88
CA LYS A 230 15.06 -4.19 2.87
C LYS A 230 14.20 -2.93 2.79
N TRP A 231 13.18 -2.94 1.93
CA TRP A 231 12.23 -1.83 1.82
C TRP A 231 11.43 -1.63 3.12
N MET A 232 10.98 -2.69 3.77
CA MET A 232 10.31 -2.58 5.08
C MET A 232 11.21 -1.90 6.12
N GLU A 233 12.51 -2.19 6.09
CA GLU A 233 13.49 -1.60 7.00
C GLU A 233 13.69 -0.09 6.73
N THR A 234 13.59 0.37 5.48
CA THR A 234 13.91 1.76 5.10
C THR A 234 12.68 2.64 4.87
N GLU A 235 11.59 2.08 4.35
CA GLU A 235 10.41 2.80 3.86
C GLU A 235 9.08 2.26 4.42
N GLY A 236 9.09 1.08 5.05
CA GLY A 236 7.88 0.45 5.61
C GLY A 236 7.31 1.23 6.78
N ALA A 237 5.97 1.30 6.88
CA ALA A 237 5.25 1.97 7.98
C ALA A 237 5.46 1.26 9.33
N HIS A 238 5.55 -0.06 9.31
CA HIS A 238 5.63 -0.91 10.50
C HIS A 238 6.86 -1.83 10.41
N PRO A 239 8.09 -1.30 10.53
CA PRO A 239 9.29 -2.12 10.42
C PRO A 239 9.41 -3.07 11.60
N ILE A 240 9.66 -4.35 11.32
CA ILE A 240 9.99 -5.38 12.29
C ILE A 240 11.41 -5.87 12.06
N ARG A 241 12.08 -6.39 13.09
CA ARG A 241 13.44 -6.90 12.95
C ARG A 241 13.46 -8.14 12.08
N LEU A 242 14.06 -8.02 10.88
CA LEU A 242 14.28 -9.11 9.93
C LEU A 242 15.75 -9.12 9.48
N SER A 243 16.67 -9.36 10.41
CA SER A 243 18.10 -9.49 10.11
C SER A 243 18.31 -10.60 9.10
N ARG A 244 19.11 -10.33 8.05
CA ARG A 244 19.29 -11.23 6.92
C ARG A 244 19.85 -12.59 7.36
N PRO A 245 19.18 -13.72 7.05
CA PRO A 245 19.75 -15.05 7.26
C PRO A 245 20.90 -15.31 6.28
N ALA A 246 21.75 -16.29 6.56
CA ALA A 246 22.65 -16.84 5.56
C ALA A 246 21.86 -17.30 4.33
N ASP A 247 22.50 -17.43 3.17
CA ASP A 247 21.81 -17.88 1.96
C ASP A 247 21.09 -19.19 2.22
N GLY A 248 19.75 -19.18 2.01
CA GLY A 248 18.93 -20.35 2.27
C GLY A 248 17.45 -20.03 2.39
N ILE A 249 16.71 -21.09 2.59
CA ILE A 249 15.27 -21.12 2.81
C ILE A 249 14.97 -21.93 4.06
N SER A 250 13.82 -21.71 4.62
CA SER A 250 13.27 -22.51 5.71
C SER A 250 11.81 -22.87 5.43
N ARG A 251 11.19 -23.55 6.36
CA ARG A 251 9.79 -23.92 6.27
C ARG A 251 8.99 -23.12 7.30
N ALA A 252 7.83 -22.63 6.87
CA ALA A 252 6.90 -21.96 7.78
C ALA A 252 6.49 -22.90 8.93
N THR A 253 6.21 -22.33 10.10
CA THR A 253 5.76 -23.05 11.30
C THR A 253 4.46 -23.82 11.03
N HIS A 254 3.55 -23.16 10.28
CA HIS A 254 2.31 -23.76 9.83
C HIS A 254 2.11 -23.45 8.34
N ILE A 255 1.64 -24.43 7.57
CA ILE A 255 1.31 -24.27 6.16
C ILE A 255 -0.14 -24.68 5.94
N VAL A 256 -0.92 -23.78 5.35
CA VAL A 256 -2.30 -24.01 4.95
C VAL A 256 -2.40 -23.86 3.44
N ILE A 257 -3.00 -24.82 2.76
CA ILE A 257 -3.13 -24.82 1.30
C ILE A 257 -4.61 -24.91 0.94
N TYR A 258 -5.11 -23.91 0.24
CA TYR A 258 -6.44 -23.93 -0.37
C TYR A 258 -6.31 -24.19 -1.88
N GLN A 259 -7.17 -25.06 -2.37
CA GLN A 259 -7.26 -25.35 -3.81
C GLN A 259 -7.90 -24.17 -4.54
N PRO A 260 -7.71 -24.08 -5.88
CA PRO A 260 -8.34 -23.04 -6.69
C PRO A 260 -9.83 -22.89 -6.39
N PRO A 261 -10.37 -21.65 -6.41
CA PRO A 261 -11.81 -21.43 -6.29
C PRO A 261 -12.54 -22.16 -7.42
N LYS A 262 -13.69 -22.75 -7.11
CA LYS A 262 -14.54 -23.43 -8.12
C LYS A 262 -15.29 -22.43 -8.97
#